data_ef83d9e3000a034c244c6281a54d1a87
#
_entry.id   ef83d9e3000a034c244c6281a54d1a87
#
_cell.length_a   1.000
_cell.length_b   1.000
_cell.length_c   1.000
_cell.angle_alpha   90.00
_cell.angle_beta   90.00
_cell.angle_gamma   90.00
#
_symmetry.space_group_name_H-M   'P 1'
#
loop_
_entity.id
_entity.type
_entity.pdbx_description
1 polymer ?
#
loop_
_entity_poly.entity_id
_entity_poly.type
_entity_poly.pdbx_seq_one_letter_code
_entity_poly.pdbx_strand_id
1 'polypeptide(L)'
;MICLRSRSAPIAPPRLSFGHAHLEALLNHISLPMFLLNEDRILVYANAVGHEQLADGNFVFLKSGRLQIRGGENCIHGFEAAVLAASEGKCGSGDQYCTMPLGVQGESKASVTIVPISNPQEAGGLVAIVLTAQEPEESDTILRLQQTLSLTPAEARVAFLICRGGRPKNIANSLSVSVNTVKSQLASILSKTGCSNQAALCVLAGQLLTPIRVTSKAESMFGVKSIMTKSKQSSQTLMDC
;
A
#
# COMPACT_ATOMS: atom_id res chain seq x y z
N MET A 1 -15.46 -46.88 25.11
CA MET A 1 -15.96 -45.68 25.79
C MET A 1 -15.13 -44.51 25.24
N ILE A 2 -15.58 -43.86 24.13
CA ILE A 2 -14.85 -42.86 23.38
C ILE A 2 -15.41 -41.52 23.83
N CYS A 3 -14.58 -40.74 24.49
CA CYS A 3 -14.91 -39.40 24.99
C CYS A 3 -14.94 -38.40 23.82
N LEU A 4 -16.12 -38.00 23.41
CA LEU A 4 -16.34 -36.93 22.44
C LEU A 4 -15.95 -35.59 23.08
N ARG A 5 -14.81 -35.04 22.67
CA ARG A 5 -14.44 -33.63 22.97
C ARG A 5 -15.46 -32.70 22.30
N SER A 6 -16.24 -32.02 23.11
CA SER A 6 -17.11 -30.93 22.65
C SER A 6 -16.26 -29.84 22.03
N ARG A 7 -16.47 -29.59 20.72
CA ARG A 7 -15.94 -28.40 20.06
C ARG A 7 -16.67 -27.20 20.64
N SER A 8 -15.96 -26.37 21.40
CA SER A 8 -16.44 -25.05 21.77
C SER A 8 -16.77 -24.24 20.50
N ALA A 9 -17.96 -23.67 20.47
CA ALA A 9 -18.36 -22.76 19.38
C ALA A 9 -17.39 -21.58 19.28
N PRO A 10 -17.09 -21.10 18.07
CA PRO A 10 -16.23 -19.91 17.92
C PRO A 10 -16.89 -18.72 18.62
N ILE A 11 -16.15 -18.09 19.54
CA ILE A 11 -16.57 -16.87 20.21
C ILE A 11 -16.69 -15.78 19.13
N ALA A 12 -17.90 -15.29 18.91
CA ALA A 12 -18.11 -14.16 17.99
C ALA A 12 -17.30 -12.96 18.50
N PRO A 13 -16.54 -12.27 17.63
CA PRO A 13 -15.78 -11.11 18.06
C PRO A 13 -16.73 -10.02 18.60
N PRO A 14 -16.31 -9.26 19.62
CA PRO A 14 -17.12 -8.18 20.15
C PRO A 14 -17.45 -7.18 19.02
N ARG A 15 -18.72 -6.81 18.90
CA ARG A 15 -19.14 -5.75 17.96
C ARG A 15 -18.65 -4.42 18.51
N LEU A 16 -17.46 -4.02 18.08
CA LEU A 16 -16.95 -2.67 18.33
C LEU A 16 -17.78 -1.71 17.45
N SER A 17 -18.53 -0.82 18.07
CA SER A 17 -19.19 0.30 17.38
C SER A 17 -18.11 1.36 17.06
N PHE A 18 -17.41 1.20 15.94
CA PHE A 18 -16.54 2.25 15.43
C PHE A 18 -17.40 3.38 14.86
N GLY A 19 -17.27 4.58 15.40
CA GLY A 19 -17.88 5.77 14.83
C GLY A 19 -17.21 6.12 13.49
N HIS A 20 -17.92 6.84 12.61
CA HIS A 20 -17.42 7.28 11.29
C HIS A 20 -16.02 7.94 11.38
N ALA A 21 -15.76 8.75 12.40
CA ALA A 21 -14.47 9.41 12.61
C ALA A 21 -13.28 8.44 12.74
N HIS A 22 -13.48 7.27 13.35
CA HIS A 22 -12.40 6.28 13.47
C HIS A 22 -12.11 5.58 12.14
N LEU A 23 -13.15 5.33 11.32
CA LEU A 23 -12.98 4.77 9.98
C LEU A 23 -12.28 5.76 9.04
N GLU A 24 -12.65 7.02 9.08
CA GLU A 24 -11.98 8.07 8.32
C GLU A 24 -10.51 8.21 8.74
N ALA A 25 -10.24 8.21 10.04
CA ALA A 25 -8.87 8.23 10.54
C ALA A 25 -8.06 7.03 10.04
N LEU A 26 -8.63 5.82 10.05
CA LEU A 26 -7.99 4.62 9.50
C LEU A 26 -7.71 4.76 8.00
N LEU A 27 -8.69 5.20 7.21
CA LEU A 27 -8.54 5.36 5.77
C LEU A 27 -7.48 6.41 5.41
N ASN A 28 -7.33 7.46 6.23
CA ASN A 28 -6.30 8.48 6.05
C ASN A 28 -4.87 7.99 6.34
N HIS A 29 -4.70 6.83 7.00
CA HIS A 29 -3.39 6.19 7.16
C HIS A 29 -3.02 5.29 5.96
N ILE A 30 -3.95 5.04 5.05
CA ILE A 30 -3.67 4.28 3.83
C ILE A 30 -3.00 5.20 2.81
N SER A 31 -1.82 4.80 2.30
CA SER A 31 -1.02 5.58 1.34
C SER A 31 -1.54 5.50 -0.10
N LEU A 32 -2.59 4.74 -0.36
CA LEU A 32 -3.22 4.69 -1.67
C LEU A 32 -4.34 5.72 -1.74
N PRO A 33 -4.45 6.49 -2.83
CA PRO A 33 -5.60 7.33 -3.09
C PRO A 33 -6.87 6.49 -3.15
N MET A 34 -7.83 6.80 -2.30
CA MET A 34 -9.11 6.10 -2.21
C MET A 34 -10.24 7.08 -2.35
N PHE A 35 -11.24 6.70 -3.14
CA PHE A 35 -12.44 7.49 -3.39
C PHE A 35 -13.66 6.61 -3.22
N LEU A 36 -14.74 7.15 -2.67
CA LEU A 36 -16.04 6.51 -2.60
C LEU A 36 -17.02 7.30 -3.46
N LEU A 37 -17.68 6.62 -4.37
CA LEU A 37 -18.62 7.21 -5.32
C LEU A 37 -20.01 6.61 -5.09
N ASN A 38 -21.05 7.39 -5.37
CA ASN A 38 -22.39 6.86 -5.53
C ASN A 38 -22.62 6.35 -6.97
N GLU A 39 -23.82 5.87 -7.26
CA GLU A 39 -24.26 5.38 -8.58
C GLU A 39 -24.10 6.42 -9.71
N ASP A 40 -24.25 7.72 -9.40
CA ASP A 40 -24.06 8.83 -10.34
C ASP A 40 -22.61 9.23 -10.52
N ARG A 41 -21.65 8.50 -9.93
CA ARG A 41 -20.20 8.80 -9.89
C ARG A 41 -19.86 10.08 -9.12
N ILE A 42 -20.80 10.59 -8.32
CA ILE A 42 -20.53 11.73 -7.46
C ILE A 42 -19.62 11.28 -6.32
N LEU A 43 -18.56 12.07 -6.07
CA LEU A 43 -17.64 11.81 -4.97
C LEU A 43 -18.34 12.00 -3.62
N VAL A 44 -18.42 10.91 -2.85
CA VAL A 44 -18.98 10.90 -1.48
C VAL A 44 -17.89 11.07 -0.45
N TYR A 45 -16.71 10.46 -0.69
CA TYR A 45 -15.57 10.51 0.21
C TYR A 45 -14.26 10.37 -0.56
N ALA A 46 -13.20 11.00 -0.06
CA ALA A 46 -11.81 10.73 -0.45
C ALA A 46 -10.93 10.74 0.80
N ASN A 47 -9.94 9.84 0.87
CA ASN A 47 -8.95 9.91 1.94
C ASN A 47 -7.93 11.03 1.66
N ALA A 48 -7.04 11.31 2.62
CA ALA A 48 -6.06 12.40 2.51
C ALA A 48 -5.22 12.33 1.21
N VAL A 49 -4.73 11.12 0.85
CA VAL A 49 -3.96 10.91 -0.39
C VAL A 49 -4.84 11.06 -1.64
N GLY A 50 -6.12 10.70 -1.55
CA GLY A 50 -7.10 10.91 -2.61
C GLY A 50 -7.32 12.40 -2.88
N HIS A 51 -7.40 13.23 -1.84
CA HIS A 51 -7.49 14.68 -1.98
C HIS A 51 -6.23 15.29 -2.61
N GLU A 52 -5.04 14.83 -2.23
CA GLU A 52 -3.77 15.22 -2.88
C GLU A 52 -3.81 14.89 -4.38
N GLN A 53 -4.24 13.68 -4.76
CA GLN A 53 -4.34 13.26 -6.16
C GLN A 53 -5.38 14.07 -6.96
N LEU A 54 -6.49 14.49 -6.34
CA LEU A 54 -7.45 15.38 -6.99
C LEU A 54 -6.87 16.78 -7.20
N ALA A 55 -6.06 17.28 -6.27
CA ALA A 55 -5.38 18.57 -6.40
C ALA A 55 -4.32 18.55 -7.52
N ASP A 56 -3.55 17.47 -7.62
CA ASP A 56 -2.55 17.26 -8.69
C ASP A 56 -3.20 17.08 -10.06
N GLY A 57 -4.37 16.45 -10.13
CA GLY A 57 -5.14 16.23 -11.34
C GLY A 57 -4.45 15.39 -12.41
N ASN A 58 -3.39 14.63 -12.08
CA ASN A 58 -2.58 13.87 -13.03
C ASN A 58 -3.32 12.65 -13.60
N PHE A 59 -4.03 11.91 -12.75
CA PHE A 59 -4.75 10.68 -13.13
C PHE A 59 -6.24 10.82 -13.01
N VAL A 60 -6.71 11.54 -11.99
CA VAL A 60 -8.12 11.73 -11.66
C VAL A 60 -8.41 13.20 -11.38
N PHE A 61 -9.63 13.62 -11.66
CA PHE A 61 -10.10 14.98 -11.39
C PHE A 61 -11.61 15.00 -11.20
N LEU A 62 -12.13 16.08 -10.64
CA LEU A 62 -13.57 16.27 -10.48
C LEU A 62 -14.11 17.21 -11.58
N LYS A 63 -15.22 16.80 -12.21
CA LYS A 63 -16.01 17.65 -13.08
C LYS A 63 -17.48 17.61 -12.62
N SER A 64 -17.99 18.74 -12.17
CA SER A 64 -19.35 18.84 -11.60
C SER A 64 -19.60 17.84 -10.46
N GLY A 65 -18.62 17.64 -9.57
CA GLY A 65 -18.69 16.70 -8.44
C GLY A 65 -18.50 15.23 -8.81
N ARG A 66 -18.41 14.89 -10.09
CA ARG A 66 -18.20 13.53 -10.59
C ARG A 66 -16.71 13.24 -10.76
N LEU A 67 -16.27 12.09 -10.27
CA LEU A 67 -14.89 11.63 -10.48
C LEU A 67 -14.70 11.21 -11.94
N GLN A 68 -13.67 11.75 -12.55
CA GLN A 68 -13.25 11.40 -13.91
C GLN A 68 -11.79 11.01 -13.92
N ILE A 69 -11.41 10.15 -14.87
CA ILE A 69 -10.02 9.72 -15.08
C ILE A 69 -9.43 10.42 -16.30
N ARG A 70 -8.10 10.61 -16.29
CA ARG A 70 -7.36 11.01 -17.48
C ARG A 70 -6.95 9.76 -18.25
N GLY A 71 -7.19 9.78 -19.56
CA GLY A 71 -6.84 8.67 -20.46
C GLY A 71 -7.41 8.86 -21.84
N GLY A 72 -7.16 7.92 -22.74
CA GLY A 72 -7.81 7.87 -24.04
C GLY A 72 -9.31 7.55 -23.92
N GLU A 73 -10.10 7.83 -24.95
CA GLU A 73 -11.57 7.63 -24.96
C GLU A 73 -11.97 6.21 -24.51
N ASN A 74 -11.28 5.18 -24.97
CA ASN A 74 -11.55 3.79 -24.59
C ASN A 74 -11.35 3.55 -23.09
N CYS A 75 -10.35 4.20 -22.48
CA CYS A 75 -10.09 4.09 -21.04
C CYS A 75 -11.20 4.78 -20.24
N ILE A 76 -11.63 5.97 -20.67
CA ILE A 76 -12.70 6.73 -20.02
C ILE A 76 -14.01 5.95 -20.10
N HIS A 77 -14.42 5.47 -21.28
CA HIS A 77 -15.63 4.67 -21.45
C HIS A 77 -15.58 3.36 -20.65
N GLY A 78 -14.41 2.69 -20.64
CA GLY A 78 -14.19 1.47 -19.84
C GLY A 78 -14.38 1.73 -18.34
N PHE A 79 -13.83 2.83 -17.83
CA PHE A 79 -14.01 3.24 -16.43
C PHE A 79 -15.48 3.52 -16.10
N GLU A 80 -16.17 4.29 -16.95
CA GLU A 80 -17.58 4.61 -16.74
C GLU A 80 -18.46 3.36 -16.72
N ALA A 81 -18.25 2.45 -17.67
CA ALA A 81 -18.95 1.18 -17.74
C ALA A 81 -18.67 0.29 -16.52
N ALA A 82 -17.42 0.24 -16.07
CA ALA A 82 -17.01 -0.57 -14.90
C ALA A 82 -17.61 -0.01 -13.60
N VAL A 83 -17.63 1.32 -13.40
CA VAL A 83 -18.26 1.94 -12.24
C VAL A 83 -19.77 1.70 -12.23
N LEU A 84 -20.45 1.81 -13.38
CA LEU A 84 -21.87 1.51 -13.50
C LEU A 84 -22.16 0.04 -13.18
N ALA A 85 -21.40 -0.90 -13.75
CA ALA A 85 -21.56 -2.32 -13.47
C ALA A 85 -21.31 -2.64 -11.98
N ALA A 86 -20.34 -1.97 -11.35
CA ALA A 86 -20.06 -2.14 -9.92
C ALA A 86 -21.20 -1.59 -9.05
N SER A 87 -21.79 -0.44 -9.39
CA SER A 87 -22.92 0.15 -8.65
C SER A 87 -24.17 -0.71 -8.73
N GLU A 88 -24.36 -1.43 -9.83
CA GLU A 88 -25.47 -2.38 -10.03
C GLU A 88 -25.20 -3.78 -9.46
N GLY A 89 -24.04 -4.01 -8.86
CA GLY A 89 -23.63 -5.34 -8.36
C GLY A 89 -23.35 -6.35 -9.47
N LYS A 90 -23.12 -5.90 -10.70
CA LYS A 90 -22.90 -6.73 -11.90
C LYS A 90 -21.40 -6.80 -12.27
N CYS A 91 -20.47 -6.70 -11.33
CA CYS A 91 -19.08 -7.03 -11.60
C CYS A 91 -18.99 -8.50 -12.06
N GLY A 92 -18.33 -8.73 -13.19
CA GLY A 92 -18.35 -9.96 -14.00
C GLY A 92 -18.20 -11.26 -13.22
N SER A 93 -18.53 -12.37 -13.86
CA SER A 93 -18.70 -13.73 -13.30
C SER A 93 -17.58 -14.14 -12.34
N GLY A 94 -17.76 -13.89 -11.05
CA GLY A 94 -16.91 -14.38 -9.98
C GLY A 94 -15.95 -13.38 -9.36
N ASP A 95 -15.63 -12.25 -9.99
CA ASP A 95 -14.71 -11.25 -9.45
C ASP A 95 -15.48 -10.16 -8.71
N GLN A 96 -15.09 -9.95 -7.45
CA GLN A 96 -15.67 -8.90 -6.58
C GLN A 96 -15.12 -7.51 -6.91
N TYR A 97 -14.24 -7.36 -7.90
CA TYR A 97 -13.62 -6.10 -8.28
C TYR A 97 -13.15 -6.12 -9.75
N CYS A 98 -12.96 -4.94 -10.32
CA CYS A 98 -12.37 -4.76 -11.66
C CYS A 98 -11.12 -3.89 -11.54
N THR A 99 -10.03 -4.29 -12.19
CA THR A 99 -8.80 -3.48 -12.27
C THR A 99 -8.50 -3.14 -13.72
N MET A 100 -8.22 -1.86 -13.98
CA MET A 100 -7.87 -1.40 -15.32
C MET A 100 -6.65 -0.45 -15.28
N PRO A 101 -5.78 -0.52 -16.30
CA PRO A 101 -4.64 0.39 -16.39
C PRO A 101 -5.10 1.82 -16.75
N LEU A 102 -4.43 2.81 -16.17
CA LEU A 102 -4.54 4.22 -16.53
C LEU A 102 -3.26 4.66 -17.22
N GLY A 103 -3.39 5.24 -18.39
CA GLY A 103 -2.25 5.77 -19.14
C GLY A 103 -2.66 6.39 -20.46
N VAL A 104 -1.79 7.23 -21.01
CA VAL A 104 -1.94 7.82 -22.32
C VAL A 104 -0.92 7.15 -23.25
N GLN A 105 -1.37 6.61 -24.40
CA GLN A 105 -0.51 6.10 -25.49
C GLN A 105 0.50 5.01 -25.08
N GLY A 106 0.06 3.94 -24.39
CA GLY A 106 0.89 2.74 -24.20
C GLY A 106 1.80 2.77 -22.96
N GLU A 107 1.97 3.88 -22.29
CA GLU A 107 2.64 3.95 -20.99
C GLU A 107 1.60 3.96 -19.87
N SER A 108 1.37 2.80 -19.28
CA SER A 108 0.53 2.69 -18.09
C SER A 108 1.33 3.11 -16.87
N LYS A 109 1.06 4.32 -16.34
CA LYS A 109 1.74 4.84 -15.13
C LYS A 109 0.92 4.65 -13.85
N ALA A 110 -0.29 4.15 -13.96
CA ALA A 110 -1.17 3.88 -12.83
C ALA A 110 -2.17 2.79 -13.19
N SER A 111 -2.84 2.25 -12.19
CA SER A 111 -4.02 1.41 -12.36
C SER A 111 -5.11 1.85 -11.40
N VAL A 112 -6.37 1.65 -11.81
CA VAL A 112 -7.53 1.88 -10.96
C VAL A 112 -8.20 0.55 -10.67
N THR A 113 -8.48 0.30 -9.40
CA THR A 113 -9.27 -0.85 -8.95
C THR A 113 -10.63 -0.34 -8.49
N ILE A 114 -11.68 -0.92 -9.03
CA ILE A 114 -13.08 -0.57 -8.83
C ILE A 114 -13.71 -1.69 -8.02
N VAL A 115 -14.19 -1.38 -6.82
CA VAL A 115 -14.73 -2.36 -5.87
C VAL A 115 -16.18 -1.97 -5.53
N PRO A 116 -17.16 -2.83 -5.82
CA PRO A 116 -18.54 -2.60 -5.39
C PRO A 116 -18.63 -2.71 -3.86
N ILE A 117 -19.28 -1.72 -3.24
CA ILE A 117 -19.60 -1.75 -1.82
C ILE A 117 -21.10 -1.92 -1.69
N SER A 118 -21.52 -3.16 -1.50
CA SER A 118 -22.92 -3.50 -1.32
C SER A 118 -23.29 -3.39 0.16
N ASN A 119 -24.26 -2.58 0.49
CA ASN A 119 -24.96 -2.66 1.77
C ASN A 119 -26.35 -3.27 1.51
N PRO A 120 -26.67 -4.47 2.01
CA PRO A 120 -27.96 -5.11 1.75
C PRO A 120 -29.17 -4.30 2.29
N GLN A 121 -28.92 -3.28 3.10
CA GLN A 121 -29.95 -2.46 3.76
C GLN A 121 -30.15 -1.10 3.11
N GLU A 122 -29.32 -0.71 2.15
CA GLU A 122 -29.40 0.60 1.47
C GLU A 122 -29.64 0.40 -0.02
N ALA A 123 -30.67 1.11 -0.54
CA ALA A 123 -30.89 1.24 -1.97
C ALA A 123 -29.86 2.24 -2.54
N GLY A 124 -29.04 1.80 -3.47
CA GLY A 124 -27.97 2.58 -4.09
C GLY A 124 -26.59 2.02 -3.78
N GLY A 125 -25.93 1.45 -4.80
CA GLY A 125 -24.60 0.84 -4.64
C GLY A 125 -23.53 1.91 -4.52
N LEU A 126 -22.74 1.87 -3.46
CA LEU A 126 -21.50 2.63 -3.38
C LEU A 126 -20.37 1.87 -4.11
N VAL A 127 -19.45 2.62 -4.69
CA VAL A 127 -18.30 2.07 -5.40
C VAL A 127 -17.04 2.67 -4.83
N ALA A 128 -16.14 1.82 -4.33
CA ALA A 128 -14.81 2.27 -3.94
C ALA A 128 -13.86 2.22 -5.14
N ILE A 129 -13.12 3.28 -5.30
CA ILE A 129 -12.07 3.44 -6.30
C ILE A 129 -10.73 3.52 -5.57
N VAL A 130 -9.82 2.61 -5.88
CA VAL A 130 -8.45 2.63 -5.36
C VAL A 130 -7.51 2.88 -6.53
N LEU A 131 -6.75 3.97 -6.44
CA LEU A 131 -5.74 4.29 -7.45
C LEU A 131 -4.40 3.75 -6.98
N THR A 132 -3.74 3.00 -7.84
CA THR A 132 -2.37 2.54 -7.64
C THR A 132 -1.48 3.21 -8.67
N ALA A 133 -0.78 4.26 -8.30
CA ALA A 133 0.27 4.82 -9.14
C ALA A 133 1.46 3.85 -9.15
N GLN A 134 2.09 3.64 -10.29
CA GLN A 134 3.17 2.66 -10.41
C GLN A 134 4.47 3.06 -9.69
N GLU A 135 4.56 4.30 -9.19
CA GLU A 135 5.77 4.75 -8.51
C GLU A 135 5.41 5.57 -7.25
N PRO A 136 5.55 4.98 -6.04
CA PRO A 136 5.72 5.79 -4.85
C PRO A 136 6.98 6.64 -5.04
N GLU A 137 6.97 7.88 -4.53
CA GLU A 137 8.15 8.75 -4.63
C GLU A 137 9.40 7.99 -4.15
N GLU A 138 10.46 8.06 -4.95
CA GLU A 138 11.73 7.36 -4.69
C GLU A 138 12.24 7.66 -3.29
N SER A 139 12.17 8.91 -2.87
CA SER A 139 12.57 9.40 -1.55
C SER A 139 11.81 8.73 -0.42
N ASP A 140 10.50 8.60 -0.52
CA ASP A 140 9.64 7.97 0.50
C ASP A 140 9.94 6.47 0.61
N THR A 141 10.12 5.82 -0.53
CA THR A 141 10.45 4.39 -0.56
C THR A 141 11.81 4.11 0.06
N ILE A 142 12.83 4.92 -0.28
CA ILE A 142 14.17 4.81 0.29
C ILE A 142 14.14 5.04 1.80
N LEU A 143 13.43 6.06 2.27
CA LEU A 143 13.30 6.35 3.70
C LEU A 143 12.63 5.19 4.46
N ARG A 144 11.57 4.61 3.91
CA ARG A 144 10.90 3.45 4.49
C ARG A 144 11.82 2.23 4.57
N LEU A 145 12.54 1.91 3.49
CA LEU A 145 13.52 0.83 3.49
C LEU A 145 14.62 1.05 4.54
N GLN A 146 15.11 2.30 4.66
CA GLN A 146 16.09 2.67 5.66
C GLN A 146 15.60 2.43 7.08
N GLN A 147 14.41 2.90 7.41
CA GLN A 147 13.83 2.79 8.75
C GLN A 147 13.46 1.36 9.10
N THR A 148 12.78 0.65 8.17
CA THR A 148 12.24 -0.68 8.46
C THR A 148 13.33 -1.76 8.49
N LEU A 149 14.35 -1.66 7.62
CA LEU A 149 15.43 -2.64 7.51
C LEU A 149 16.72 -2.21 8.25
N SER A 150 16.69 -1.09 8.98
CA SER A 150 17.85 -0.52 9.68
C SER A 150 19.08 -0.34 8.76
N LEU A 151 18.82 0.11 7.53
CA LEU A 151 19.85 0.35 6.54
C LEU A 151 20.42 1.77 6.67
N THR A 152 21.69 1.93 6.27
CA THR A 152 22.24 3.28 6.05
C THR A 152 21.58 3.95 4.82
N PRO A 153 21.62 5.29 4.68
CA PRO A 153 21.08 5.97 3.50
C PRO A 153 21.66 5.45 2.17
N ALA A 154 22.94 5.11 2.13
CA ALA A 154 23.59 4.55 0.95
C ALA A 154 23.10 3.12 0.64
N GLU A 155 22.99 2.27 1.65
CA GLU A 155 22.45 0.92 1.50
C GLU A 155 20.98 0.94 1.08
N ALA A 156 20.16 1.84 1.63
CA ALA A 156 18.74 1.96 1.27
C ALA A 156 18.56 2.37 -0.21
N ARG A 157 19.41 3.28 -0.72
CA ARG A 157 19.43 3.63 -2.16
C ARG A 157 19.80 2.44 -3.03
N VAL A 158 20.83 1.67 -2.64
CA VAL A 158 21.21 0.46 -3.38
C VAL A 158 20.10 -0.59 -3.32
N ALA A 159 19.49 -0.83 -2.15
CA ALA A 159 18.37 -1.75 -2.00
C ALA A 159 17.20 -1.37 -2.90
N PHE A 160 16.81 -0.08 -2.92
CA PHE A 160 15.77 0.45 -3.79
C PHE A 160 16.05 0.17 -5.27
N LEU A 161 17.24 0.53 -5.76
CA LEU A 161 17.62 0.33 -7.16
C LEU A 161 17.70 -1.16 -7.55
N ILE A 162 18.14 -2.01 -6.63
CA ILE A 162 18.13 -3.47 -6.81
C ILE A 162 16.70 -4.00 -6.93
N CYS A 163 15.79 -3.57 -6.07
CA CYS A 163 14.38 -3.99 -6.10
C CYS A 163 13.66 -3.53 -7.36
N ARG A 164 14.13 -2.47 -8.01
CA ARG A 164 13.67 -2.03 -9.34
C ARG A 164 14.32 -2.77 -10.51
N GLY A 165 15.04 -3.85 -10.24
CA GLY A 165 15.71 -4.66 -11.27
C GLY A 165 17.04 -4.09 -11.77
N GLY A 166 17.61 -3.11 -11.08
CA GLY A 166 18.91 -2.52 -11.41
C GLY A 166 20.04 -3.53 -11.34
N ARG A 167 20.88 -3.57 -12.37
CA ARG A 167 22.12 -4.37 -12.35
C ARG A 167 23.21 -3.61 -11.62
N PRO A 168 24.11 -4.28 -10.86
CA PRO A 168 25.16 -3.61 -10.09
C PRO A 168 26.01 -2.62 -10.89
N LYS A 169 26.28 -2.89 -12.16
CA LYS A 169 27.02 -1.99 -13.06
C LYS A 169 26.25 -0.68 -13.33
N ASN A 170 24.94 -0.78 -13.57
CA ASN A 170 24.10 0.38 -13.84
C ASN A 170 23.91 1.23 -12.60
N ILE A 171 23.73 0.57 -11.44
CA ILE A 171 23.63 1.22 -10.12
C ILE A 171 24.93 1.95 -9.79
N ALA A 172 26.08 1.33 -10.03
CA ALA A 172 27.37 1.96 -9.82
C ALA A 172 27.52 3.27 -10.63
N ASN A 173 27.10 3.23 -11.89
CA ASN A 173 27.12 4.42 -12.77
C ASN A 173 26.14 5.51 -12.26
N SER A 174 24.91 5.14 -11.91
CA SER A 174 23.90 6.12 -11.45
C SER A 174 24.26 6.77 -10.10
N LEU A 175 24.93 6.04 -9.22
CA LEU A 175 25.38 6.54 -7.91
C LEU A 175 26.80 7.11 -7.93
N SER A 176 27.50 7.11 -9.08
CA SER A 176 28.91 7.56 -9.22
C SER A 176 29.86 6.86 -8.25
N VAL A 177 29.70 5.55 -8.07
CA VAL A 177 30.55 4.70 -7.23
C VAL A 177 31.12 3.51 -8.01
N SER A 178 32.03 2.75 -7.41
CA SER A 178 32.56 1.54 -8.04
C SER A 178 31.55 0.38 -7.98
N VAL A 179 31.64 -0.55 -8.94
CA VAL A 179 30.85 -1.79 -8.92
C VAL A 179 31.15 -2.62 -7.66
N ASN A 180 32.39 -2.59 -7.19
CA ASN A 180 32.78 -3.27 -5.96
C ASN A 180 32.11 -2.65 -4.72
N THR A 181 31.95 -1.32 -4.69
CA THR A 181 31.20 -0.63 -3.64
C THR A 181 29.74 -1.08 -3.62
N VAL A 182 29.09 -1.18 -4.78
CA VAL A 182 27.70 -1.67 -4.87
C VAL A 182 27.59 -3.12 -4.39
N LYS A 183 28.53 -3.99 -4.80
CA LYS A 183 28.56 -5.40 -4.35
C LYS A 183 28.78 -5.53 -2.84
N SER A 184 29.69 -4.75 -2.25
CA SER A 184 29.91 -4.77 -0.80
C SER A 184 28.72 -4.23 -0.02
N GLN A 185 28.07 -3.16 -0.50
CA GLN A 185 26.81 -2.66 0.08
C GLN A 185 25.70 -3.71 -0.01
N LEU A 186 25.53 -4.38 -1.16
CA LEU A 186 24.56 -5.46 -1.31
C LEU A 186 24.82 -6.61 -0.33
N ALA A 187 26.08 -7.04 -0.17
CA ALA A 187 26.43 -8.05 0.82
C ALA A 187 26.08 -7.61 2.26
N SER A 188 26.35 -6.36 2.60
CA SER A 188 25.96 -5.77 3.89
C SER A 188 24.43 -5.75 4.08
N ILE A 189 23.67 -5.34 3.05
CA ILE A 189 22.20 -5.35 3.07
C ILE A 189 21.67 -6.76 3.33
N LEU A 190 22.14 -7.75 2.56
CA LEU A 190 21.71 -9.15 2.71
C LEU A 190 22.02 -9.68 4.12
N SER A 191 23.19 -9.35 4.68
CA SER A 191 23.56 -9.71 6.05
C SER A 191 22.63 -9.06 7.08
N LYS A 192 22.33 -7.76 6.96
CA LYS A 192 21.45 -7.02 7.88
C LYS A 192 20.01 -7.51 7.84
N THR A 193 19.52 -7.86 6.64
CA THR A 193 18.14 -8.30 6.42
C THR A 193 17.93 -9.80 6.62
N GLY A 194 19.01 -10.58 6.74
CA GLY A 194 18.96 -12.05 6.79
C GLY A 194 18.55 -12.70 5.47
N CYS A 195 18.55 -11.94 4.36
CA CYS A 195 18.18 -12.45 3.06
C CYS A 195 19.34 -13.26 2.44
N SER A 196 19.03 -14.43 1.88
CA SER A 196 20.03 -15.29 1.24
C SER A 196 20.50 -14.80 -0.13
N ASN A 197 19.69 -13.99 -0.81
CA ASN A 197 19.98 -13.48 -2.16
C ASN A 197 19.14 -12.23 -2.49
N GLN A 198 19.44 -11.65 -3.65
CA GLN A 198 18.74 -10.44 -4.15
C GLN A 198 17.24 -10.65 -4.35
N ALA A 199 16.81 -11.83 -4.82
CA ALA A 199 15.39 -12.10 -5.02
C ALA A 199 14.62 -12.12 -3.69
N ALA A 200 15.20 -12.73 -2.64
CA ALA A 200 14.64 -12.72 -1.30
C ALA A 200 14.54 -11.30 -0.73
N LEU A 201 15.54 -10.44 -0.98
CA LEU A 201 15.49 -9.03 -0.62
C LEU A 201 14.35 -8.28 -1.32
N CYS A 202 14.13 -8.52 -2.61
CA CYS A 202 13.04 -7.90 -3.35
C CYS A 202 11.66 -8.33 -2.83
N VAL A 203 11.49 -9.61 -2.48
CA VAL A 203 10.25 -10.11 -1.85
C VAL A 203 10.02 -9.45 -0.49
N LEU A 204 11.05 -9.41 0.36
CA LEU A 204 10.98 -8.76 1.68
C LEU A 204 10.62 -7.27 1.55
N ALA A 205 11.30 -6.55 0.66
CA ALA A 205 11.02 -5.13 0.41
C ALA A 205 9.58 -4.92 -0.08
N GLY A 206 9.08 -5.77 -0.99
CA GLY A 206 7.69 -5.71 -1.46
C GLY A 206 6.66 -5.92 -0.34
N GLN A 207 6.93 -6.79 0.62
CA GLN A 207 6.07 -7.01 1.78
C GLN A 207 6.09 -5.85 2.78
N LEU A 208 7.23 -5.18 2.94
CA LEU A 208 7.42 -4.08 3.88
C LEU A 208 6.92 -2.73 3.34
N LEU A 209 6.90 -2.58 2.03
CA LEU A 209 6.36 -1.39 1.36
C LEU A 209 4.83 -1.46 1.25
N THR A 210 4.17 -1.91 2.33
CA THR A 210 2.71 -1.93 2.40
C THR A 210 2.16 -0.51 2.27
N PRO A 211 0.96 -0.34 1.68
CA PRO A 211 0.36 0.97 1.43
C PRO A 211 -0.20 1.64 2.70
N ILE A 212 0.48 1.49 3.84
CA ILE A 212 0.08 2.11 5.12
C ILE A 212 1.07 3.23 5.45
N ARG A 213 0.61 4.46 5.53
CA ARG A 213 1.39 5.60 6.04
C ARG A 213 1.28 5.63 7.56
N VAL A 214 2.40 5.45 8.24
CA VAL A 214 2.51 5.84 9.66
C VAL A 214 2.99 7.30 9.66
N THR A 215 2.07 8.25 9.81
CA THR A 215 2.45 9.65 9.93
C THR A 215 3.11 9.89 11.28
N SER A 216 4.26 10.56 11.31
CA SER A 216 5.02 10.91 12.52
C SER A 216 4.21 11.70 13.57
N LYS A 217 3.07 12.25 13.16
CA LYS A 217 2.12 12.93 14.05
C LYS A 217 1.39 11.98 14.99
N ALA A 218 1.32 10.68 14.66
CA ALA A 218 0.73 9.64 15.54
C ALA A 218 1.66 9.28 16.71
N GLU A 219 2.98 9.41 16.55
CA GLU A 219 3.94 9.16 17.64
C GLU A 219 3.78 10.13 18.82
N SER A 220 3.35 11.37 18.58
CA SER A 220 3.12 12.36 19.65
C SER A 220 1.76 12.19 20.35
N MET A 221 0.79 11.53 19.71
CA MET A 221 -0.57 11.41 20.25
C MET A 221 -0.83 10.12 21.03
N PHE A 222 -0.08 9.05 20.73
CA PHE A 222 -0.29 7.74 21.36
C PHE A 222 0.82 7.27 22.31
N GLY A 223 1.88 8.06 22.53
CA GLY A 223 2.92 7.73 23.52
C GLY A 223 3.58 6.36 23.31
N VAL A 224 3.53 5.79 22.13
CA VAL A 224 4.14 4.49 21.80
C VAL A 224 5.64 4.69 21.68
N LYS A 225 6.31 4.83 22.84
CA LYS A 225 7.75 4.62 22.91
C LYS A 225 8.02 3.19 22.44
N SER A 226 8.85 3.10 21.40
CA SER A 226 9.45 1.91 20.84
C SER A 226 9.53 0.72 21.81
N ILE A 227 8.75 -0.33 21.57
CA ILE A 227 8.83 -1.62 22.30
C ILE A 227 10.04 -2.46 21.84
N MET A 228 10.94 -1.92 21.03
CA MET A 228 12.08 -2.66 20.46
C MET A 228 13.41 -2.52 21.19
N THR A 229 13.45 -2.15 22.49
CA THR A 229 14.72 -2.05 23.22
C THR A 229 14.81 -2.91 24.49
N LYS A 230 14.07 -4.02 24.63
CA LYS A 230 14.18 -4.88 25.82
C LYS A 230 14.43 -6.37 25.57
N SER A 231 14.95 -6.77 24.40
CA SER A 231 15.32 -8.19 24.20
C SER A 231 16.85 -8.48 24.18
N LYS A 232 17.70 -7.52 24.57
CA LYS A 232 19.15 -7.71 24.62
C LYS A 232 19.78 -7.68 26.02
N GLN A 233 18.98 -7.68 27.09
CA GLN A 233 19.54 -7.64 28.45
C GLN A 233 19.20 -8.85 29.33
N SER A 234 18.61 -9.93 28.78
CA SER A 234 18.28 -11.14 29.54
C SER A 234 19.19 -12.34 29.26
N SER A 235 20.29 -12.17 28.52
CA SER A 235 21.20 -13.28 28.22
C SER A 235 22.60 -13.17 28.85
N GLN A 236 22.79 -12.28 29.83
CA GLN A 236 24.12 -12.07 30.45
C GLN A 236 24.14 -12.32 31.96
N THR A 237 23.13 -12.99 32.54
CA THR A 237 23.11 -13.29 33.99
C THR A 237 23.01 -14.79 34.28
N LEU A 238 23.45 -15.66 33.39
CA LEU A 238 23.47 -17.12 33.59
C LEU A 238 24.81 -17.74 33.25
N MET A 239 25.90 -17.02 33.50
CA MET A 239 27.27 -17.58 33.38
C MET A 239 28.19 -17.05 34.51
N ASP A 240 27.68 -16.94 35.72
CA ASP A 240 28.49 -16.83 36.93
C ASP A 240 27.70 -17.43 38.10
N CYS A 241 27.73 -18.76 38.23
CA CYS A 241 27.65 -19.60 39.43
C CYS A 241 28.10 -21.00 39.09
#